data_28d4e7c5d714e2d655bb6a26556e6db6
#
_entry.id   28d4e7c5d714e2d655bb6a26556e6db6
#
_cell.length_a   1.000
_cell.length_b   1.000
_cell.length_c   1.000
_cell.angle_alpha   90.00
_cell.angle_beta   90.00
_cell.angle_gamma   90.00
#
_symmetry.space_group_name_H-M   'P 1'
#
loop_
_entity.id
_entity.type
_entity.pdbx_description
1 polymer ?
#
loop_
_entity_poly.entity_id
_entity_poly.type
_entity_poly.pdbx_seq_one_letter_code
_entity_poly.pdbx_strand_id
1 'polypeptide(L)'
;MSPPLKARVLALLGEHHVMTLASVGADGPWAAAVFYAHDDLRLYFLSAPTSRHAQNLAHDARVAATIQRDYDDWPGIRGLQLAGTVREVAPEDEAGVRALYQSRYPLVGGGAGVPRKILEALDRIRWYALVPKEIYLIDNTLGFAHREHLPLE
;
A
#
# COMPACT_ATOMS: atom_id res chain seq x y z
N MET A 1 0.16 -11.03 -27.45
CA MET A 1 -0.84 -11.43 -26.43
C MET A 1 -0.55 -10.66 -25.15
N SER A 2 -1.57 -9.97 -24.60
CA SER A 2 -1.42 -9.25 -23.36
C SER A 2 -1.25 -10.20 -22.17
N PRO A 3 -0.43 -9.86 -21.15
CA PRO A 3 -0.36 -10.64 -19.93
C PRO A 3 -1.72 -10.74 -19.23
N PRO A 4 -1.96 -11.79 -18.43
CA PRO A 4 -3.15 -11.88 -17.61
C PRO A 4 -3.31 -10.64 -16.69
N LEU A 5 -4.54 -10.32 -16.34
CA LEU A 5 -4.84 -9.14 -15.52
C LEU A 5 -4.07 -9.17 -14.19
N LYS A 6 -4.02 -10.30 -13.51
CA LYS A 6 -3.27 -10.43 -12.25
C LYS A 6 -1.79 -10.08 -12.43
N ALA A 7 -1.16 -10.55 -13.50
CA ALA A 7 0.24 -10.24 -13.78
C ALA A 7 0.46 -8.74 -14.00
N ARG A 8 -0.48 -8.07 -14.68
CA ARG A 8 -0.42 -6.62 -14.91
C ARG A 8 -0.60 -5.85 -13.61
N VAL A 9 -1.49 -6.31 -12.73
CA VAL A 9 -1.67 -5.72 -11.39
C VAL A 9 -0.39 -5.88 -10.57
N LEU A 10 0.20 -7.07 -10.54
CA LEU A 10 1.46 -7.31 -9.81
C LEU A 10 2.61 -6.46 -10.36
N ALA A 11 2.67 -6.28 -11.67
CA ALA A 11 3.68 -5.41 -12.28
C ALA A 11 3.52 -3.95 -11.80
N LEU A 12 2.29 -3.43 -11.76
CA LEU A 12 2.02 -2.08 -11.23
C LEU A 12 2.41 -1.97 -9.75
N LEU A 13 2.10 -2.97 -8.95
CA LEU A 13 2.51 -2.98 -7.53
C LEU A 13 4.03 -2.91 -7.39
N GLY A 14 4.76 -3.63 -8.23
CA GLY A 14 6.23 -3.63 -8.20
C GLY A 14 6.87 -2.34 -8.72
N GLU A 15 6.22 -1.68 -9.68
CA GLU A 15 6.72 -0.44 -10.28
C GLU A 15 6.52 0.79 -9.38
N HIS A 16 5.58 0.73 -8.46
CA HIS A 16 5.20 1.86 -7.61
C HIS A 16 5.61 1.61 -6.16
N HIS A 17 5.69 2.67 -5.37
CA HIS A 17 6.19 2.61 -4.00
C HIS A 17 5.19 3.18 -2.99
N VAL A 18 4.34 4.10 -3.42
CA VAL A 18 3.44 4.83 -2.54
C VAL A 18 2.00 4.51 -2.88
N MET A 19 1.21 4.19 -1.86
CA MET A 19 -0.24 4.17 -1.98
C MET A 19 -0.85 5.32 -1.19
N THR A 20 -1.94 5.87 -1.69
CA THR A 20 -2.78 6.77 -0.91
C THR A 20 -3.83 5.93 -0.22
N LEU A 21 -3.75 5.88 1.09
CA LEU A 21 -4.62 5.07 1.94
C LEU A 21 -5.75 5.94 2.48
N ALA A 22 -6.99 5.57 2.18
CA ALA A 22 -8.18 6.21 2.71
C ALA A 22 -8.72 5.41 3.88
N SER A 23 -8.94 6.08 4.99
CA SER A 23 -9.46 5.49 6.23
C SER A 23 -10.60 6.33 6.78
N VAL A 24 -11.37 5.79 7.72
CA VAL A 24 -12.50 6.48 8.35
C VAL A 24 -12.36 6.38 9.86
N GLY A 25 -12.44 7.51 10.52
CA GLY A 25 -12.46 7.60 11.98
C GLY A 25 -13.62 8.45 12.47
N ALA A 26 -13.61 8.80 13.76
CA ALA A 26 -14.66 9.60 14.40
C ALA A 26 -14.86 10.95 13.70
N ASP A 27 -13.78 11.52 13.15
CA ASP A 27 -13.80 12.84 12.50
C ASP A 27 -14.03 12.77 10.97
N GLY A 28 -14.40 11.60 10.45
CA GLY A 28 -14.69 11.40 9.04
C GLY A 28 -13.56 10.73 8.26
N PRO A 29 -13.62 10.81 6.91
CA PRO A 29 -12.62 10.19 6.07
C PRO A 29 -11.29 10.96 6.11
N TRP A 30 -10.21 10.22 5.92
CA TRP A 30 -8.86 10.75 5.92
C TRP A 30 -8.01 10.03 4.89
N ALA A 31 -7.12 10.72 4.20
CA ALA A 31 -6.22 10.13 3.22
C ALA A 31 -4.77 10.38 3.63
N ALA A 32 -3.94 9.36 3.53
CA ALA A 32 -2.52 9.43 3.85
C ALA A 32 -1.69 8.67 2.81
N ALA A 33 -0.56 9.24 2.41
CA ALA A 33 0.39 8.58 1.53
C ALA A 33 1.34 7.74 2.38
N VAL A 34 1.47 6.46 2.05
CA VAL A 34 2.35 5.55 2.76
C VAL A 34 3.17 4.71 1.77
N PHE A 35 4.44 4.45 2.10
CA PHE A 35 5.25 3.49 1.35
C PHE A 35 4.78 2.07 1.65
N TYR A 36 4.75 1.22 0.64
CA TYR A 36 4.33 -0.16 0.80
C TYR A 36 5.32 -1.14 0.18
N ALA A 37 5.32 -2.36 0.68
CA ALA A 37 5.83 -3.55 0.02
C ALA A 37 4.67 -4.52 -0.17
N HIS A 38 4.81 -5.51 -1.03
CA HIS A 38 3.73 -6.47 -1.25
C HIS A 38 4.27 -7.89 -1.39
N ASP A 39 3.44 -8.83 -1.01
CA ASP A 39 3.60 -10.24 -1.28
C ASP A 39 2.32 -10.71 -1.94
N ASP A 40 2.42 -11.14 -3.21
CA ASP A 40 1.26 -11.34 -4.05
C ASP A 40 0.38 -10.08 -4.01
N LEU A 41 -0.89 -10.18 -3.66
CA LEU A 41 -1.82 -9.04 -3.63
C LEU A 41 -1.96 -8.40 -2.25
N ARG A 42 -1.24 -8.90 -1.25
CA ARG A 42 -1.28 -8.34 0.10
C ARG A 42 -0.22 -7.25 0.24
N LEU A 43 -0.62 -6.09 0.74
CA LEU A 43 0.27 -4.94 0.89
C LEU A 43 0.62 -4.72 2.35
N TYR A 44 1.89 -4.38 2.60
CA TYR A 44 2.40 -4.14 3.95
C TYR A 44 2.97 -2.73 4.05
N PHE A 45 2.71 -2.08 5.15
CA PHE A 45 3.26 -0.77 5.44
C PHE A 45 3.56 -0.63 6.93
N LEU A 46 4.34 0.37 7.26
CA LEU A 46 4.63 0.70 8.65
C LEU A 46 4.11 2.10 8.97
N SER A 47 3.69 2.30 10.20
CA SER A 47 3.21 3.60 10.67
C SER A 47 3.33 3.70 12.18
N ALA A 48 3.49 4.94 12.65
CA ALA A 48 3.38 5.22 14.07
C ALA A 48 1.92 4.98 14.53
N PRO A 49 1.70 4.30 15.64
CA PRO A 49 0.33 4.05 16.13
C PRO A 49 -0.40 5.34 16.53
N THR A 50 0.31 6.43 16.70
CA THR A 50 -0.25 7.75 17.01
C THR A 50 -0.69 8.53 15.76
N SER A 51 -0.37 8.07 14.56
CA SER A 51 -0.83 8.72 13.32
C SER A 51 -2.34 8.66 13.21
N ARG A 52 -2.94 9.65 12.53
CA ARG A 52 -4.39 9.71 12.36
C ARG A 52 -4.91 8.47 11.62
N HIS A 53 -4.22 8.04 10.55
CA HIS A 53 -4.66 6.84 9.83
C HIS A 53 -4.55 5.58 10.70
N ALA A 54 -3.53 5.42 11.53
CA ALA A 54 -3.42 4.28 12.42
C ALA A 54 -4.52 4.26 13.48
N GLN A 55 -4.87 5.42 14.04
CA GLN A 55 -6.00 5.54 14.97
C GLN A 55 -7.32 5.25 14.29
N ASN A 56 -7.50 5.71 13.05
CA ASN A 56 -8.70 5.39 12.26
C ASN A 56 -8.83 3.88 12.04
N LEU A 57 -7.72 3.19 11.74
CA LEU A 57 -7.72 1.74 11.53
C LEU A 57 -8.09 0.95 12.77
N ALA A 58 -7.74 1.44 13.95
CA ALA A 58 -8.17 0.84 15.21
C ALA A 58 -9.68 0.99 15.44
N HIS A 59 -10.28 2.05 14.89
CA HIS A 59 -11.72 2.32 14.98
C HIS A 59 -12.51 1.57 13.89
N ASP A 60 -12.03 1.58 12.66
CA ASP A 60 -12.65 0.92 11.50
C ASP A 60 -11.54 0.37 10.59
N ALA A 61 -11.51 -0.95 10.45
CA ALA A 61 -10.47 -1.62 9.67
C ALA A 61 -10.66 -1.50 8.15
N ARG A 62 -11.83 -1.04 7.70
CA ARG A 62 -12.12 -0.90 6.27
C ARG A 62 -11.33 0.27 5.68
N VAL A 63 -10.74 0.02 4.52
CA VAL A 63 -9.93 1.00 3.80
C VAL A 63 -10.21 0.97 2.31
N ALA A 64 -9.84 2.07 1.65
CA ALA A 64 -9.63 2.08 0.21
C ALA A 64 -8.22 2.63 -0.05
N ALA A 65 -7.68 2.32 -1.22
CA ALA A 65 -6.39 2.86 -1.61
C ALA A 65 -6.31 3.06 -3.10
N THR A 66 -5.44 4.00 -3.52
CA THR A 66 -5.07 4.18 -4.91
C THR A 66 -3.56 4.12 -5.05
N ILE A 67 -3.11 3.59 -6.19
CA ILE A 67 -1.70 3.51 -6.55
C ILE A 67 -1.57 3.99 -7.98
N GLN A 68 -0.87 5.09 -8.20
CA GLN A 68 -0.56 5.66 -9.51
C GLN A 68 0.64 6.59 -9.36
N ARG A 69 1.23 6.93 -10.48
CA ARG A 69 2.20 8.01 -10.48
C ARG A 69 1.53 9.33 -10.87
N ASP A 70 2.30 10.40 -10.89
CA ASP A 70 1.85 11.70 -11.35
C ASP A 70 1.82 11.72 -12.88
N TYR A 71 0.62 11.84 -13.46
CA TYR A 71 0.42 11.90 -14.90
C TYR A 71 0.01 13.32 -15.30
N ASP A 72 0.53 13.77 -16.42
CA ASP A 72 0.22 15.10 -16.95
C ASP A 72 -0.77 15.07 -18.11
N ASP A 73 -1.19 13.88 -18.56
CA ASP A 73 -2.22 13.76 -19.59
C ASP A 73 -3.17 12.59 -19.29
N TRP A 74 -4.38 12.71 -19.83
CA TRP A 74 -5.41 11.69 -19.64
C TRP A 74 -5.11 10.34 -20.29
N PRO A 75 -4.58 10.31 -21.54
CA PRO A 75 -4.36 9.03 -22.20
C PRO A 75 -3.33 8.13 -21.53
N GLY A 76 -2.42 8.70 -20.73
CA GLY A 76 -1.35 7.97 -20.08
C GLY A 76 -1.72 7.37 -18.72
N ILE A 77 -2.86 7.74 -18.14
CA ILE A 77 -3.20 7.33 -16.77
C ILE A 77 -3.32 5.80 -16.65
N ARG A 78 -2.53 5.26 -15.73
CA ARG A 78 -2.57 3.85 -15.32
C ARG A 78 -2.45 3.77 -13.81
N GLY A 79 -3.22 2.92 -13.18
CA GLY A 79 -3.15 2.78 -11.74
C GLY A 79 -4.09 1.72 -11.19
N LEU A 80 -4.08 1.60 -9.88
CA LEU A 80 -4.93 0.67 -9.16
C LEU A 80 -5.87 1.42 -8.24
N GLN A 81 -7.08 0.90 -8.13
CA GLN A 81 -8.03 1.25 -7.08
C GLN A 81 -8.31 -0.04 -6.32
N LEU A 82 -8.28 0.03 -5.00
CA LEU A 82 -8.58 -1.16 -4.21
C LEU A 82 -9.34 -0.79 -2.93
N ALA A 83 -10.09 -1.75 -2.45
CA ALA A 83 -10.76 -1.69 -1.16
C ALA A 83 -10.46 -2.99 -0.41
N GLY A 84 -10.39 -2.91 0.91
CA GLY A 84 -10.11 -4.05 1.74
C GLY A 84 -10.12 -3.71 3.22
N THR A 85 -9.39 -4.49 3.98
CA THR A 85 -9.23 -4.27 5.42
C THR A 85 -7.75 -4.23 5.79
N VAL A 86 -7.43 -3.44 6.81
CA VAL A 86 -6.09 -3.38 7.38
C VAL A 86 -6.12 -3.90 8.80
N ARG A 87 -5.08 -4.68 9.15
CA ARG A 87 -4.85 -5.16 10.51
C ARG A 87 -3.37 -5.06 10.83
N GLU A 88 -3.04 -5.02 12.12
CA GLU A 88 -1.64 -5.17 12.52
C GLU A 88 -1.14 -6.56 12.12
N VAL A 89 0.11 -6.63 11.69
CA VAL A 89 0.78 -7.89 11.39
C VAL A 89 0.96 -8.66 12.71
N ALA A 90 0.61 -9.95 12.71
CA ALA A 90 0.79 -10.80 13.87
C ALA A 90 2.27 -10.91 14.24
N PRO A 91 2.61 -11.00 15.54
CA PRO A 91 4.02 -11.07 15.98
C PRO A 91 4.83 -12.16 15.29
N GLU A 92 4.23 -13.30 15.01
CA GLU A 92 4.89 -14.44 14.35
C GLU A 92 5.21 -14.16 12.87
N ASP A 93 4.53 -13.21 12.24
CA ASP A 93 4.73 -12.84 10.84
C ASP A 93 5.62 -11.60 10.67
N GLU A 94 5.88 -10.88 11.76
CA GLU A 94 6.57 -9.59 11.69
C GLU A 94 7.97 -9.69 11.09
N ALA A 95 8.74 -10.71 11.42
CA ALA A 95 10.10 -10.86 10.90
C ALA A 95 10.11 -11.01 9.37
N GLY A 96 9.18 -11.80 8.82
CA GLY A 96 9.05 -11.98 7.37
C GLY A 96 8.62 -10.71 6.65
N VAL A 97 7.66 -9.98 7.22
CA VAL A 97 7.18 -8.71 6.68
C VAL A 97 8.29 -7.66 6.72
N ARG A 98 9.02 -7.58 7.81
CA ARG A 98 10.17 -6.68 7.95
C ARG A 98 11.22 -6.97 6.88
N ALA A 99 11.58 -8.24 6.67
CA ALA A 99 12.55 -8.64 5.66
C ALA A 99 12.10 -8.25 4.25
N LEU A 100 10.82 -8.49 3.92
CA LEU A 100 10.22 -8.10 2.65
C LEU A 100 10.30 -6.59 2.44
N TYR A 101 9.94 -5.82 3.44
CA TYR A 101 9.95 -4.36 3.37
C TYR A 101 11.39 -3.82 3.24
N GLN A 102 12.33 -4.36 4.01
CA GLN A 102 13.74 -3.96 3.98
C GLN A 102 14.40 -4.25 2.62
N SER A 103 14.00 -5.32 1.95
CA SER A 103 14.52 -5.63 0.61
C SER A 103 14.19 -4.54 -0.39
N ARG A 104 13.07 -3.85 -0.19
CA ARG A 104 12.61 -2.75 -1.03
C ARG A 104 13.09 -1.39 -0.53
N TYR A 105 13.19 -1.24 0.78
CA TYR A 105 13.59 0.01 1.45
C TYR A 105 14.74 -0.26 2.44
N PRO A 106 15.99 -0.34 1.96
CA PRO A 106 17.13 -0.70 2.82
C PRO A 106 17.34 0.22 4.03
N LEU A 107 16.87 1.48 3.96
CA LEU A 107 16.95 2.43 5.07
C LEU A 107 16.31 1.87 6.35
N VAL A 108 15.22 1.14 6.23
CA VAL A 108 14.50 0.53 7.36
C VAL A 108 15.32 -0.56 8.05
N GLY A 109 16.30 -1.13 7.35
CA GLY A 109 17.23 -2.11 7.93
C GLY A 109 18.24 -1.55 8.93
N GLY A 110 18.29 -0.22 9.09
CA GLY A 110 19.19 0.40 10.05
C GLY A 110 20.65 0.37 9.67
N GLY A 111 20.95 0.35 8.36
CA GLY A 111 22.32 0.33 7.86
C GLY A 111 23.15 1.55 8.30
N ALA A 112 24.46 1.48 8.07
CA ALA A 112 25.38 2.57 8.37
C ALA A 112 24.96 3.86 7.66
N GLY A 113 25.00 4.99 8.37
CA GLY A 113 24.64 6.30 7.84
C GLY A 113 23.19 6.70 8.02
N VAL A 114 22.36 5.83 8.62
CA VAL A 114 20.96 6.19 8.94
C VAL A 114 20.96 7.14 10.14
N PRO A 115 20.32 8.33 10.03
CA PRO A 115 20.24 9.25 11.17
C PRO A 115 19.59 8.62 12.40
N ARG A 116 20.12 8.96 13.58
CA ARG A 116 19.63 8.42 14.85
C ARG A 116 18.15 8.68 15.08
N LYS A 117 17.65 9.84 14.68
CA LYS A 117 16.22 10.19 14.83
C LYS A 117 15.33 9.24 14.04
N ILE A 118 15.80 8.78 12.87
CA ILE A 118 15.07 7.80 12.04
C ILE A 118 15.07 6.45 12.74
N LEU A 119 16.21 6.02 13.29
CA LEU A 119 16.30 4.76 14.03
C LEU A 119 15.37 4.76 15.25
N GLU A 120 15.33 5.87 16.00
CA GLU A 120 14.43 6.03 17.14
C GLU A 120 12.96 6.00 16.71
N ALA A 121 12.63 6.62 15.58
CA ALA A 121 11.27 6.58 15.03
C ALA A 121 10.88 5.16 14.62
N LEU A 122 11.82 4.41 14.01
CA LEU A 122 11.57 3.02 13.60
C LEU A 122 11.27 2.09 14.77
N ASP A 123 11.78 2.39 15.97
CA ASP A 123 11.49 1.60 17.18
C ASP A 123 10.05 1.79 17.67
N ARG A 124 9.35 2.82 17.24
CA ARG A 124 7.99 3.16 17.67
C ARG A 124 6.92 2.79 16.66
N ILE A 125 7.32 2.27 15.51
CA ILE A 125 6.37 1.93 14.45
C ILE A 125 5.77 0.55 14.68
N ARG A 126 4.63 0.35 14.01
CA ARG A 126 3.98 -0.96 13.90
C ARG A 126 3.82 -1.33 12.45
N TRP A 127 3.68 -2.62 12.22
CA TRP A 127 3.52 -3.19 10.88
C TRP A 127 2.06 -3.50 10.62
N TYR A 128 1.59 -3.13 9.44
CA TYR A 128 0.20 -3.30 9.03
C TYR A 128 0.13 -4.07 7.72
N ALA A 129 -0.93 -4.86 7.60
CA ALA A 129 -1.23 -5.61 6.38
C ALA A 129 -2.58 -5.16 5.82
N LEU A 130 -2.59 -4.76 4.54
CA LEU A 130 -3.80 -4.49 3.79
C LEU A 130 -4.15 -5.75 3.00
N VAL A 131 -5.31 -6.32 3.28
CA VAL A 131 -5.86 -7.49 2.59
C VAL A 131 -6.96 -7.00 1.65
N PRO A 132 -6.72 -6.98 0.33
CA PRO A 132 -7.72 -6.50 -0.61
C PRO A 132 -8.94 -7.42 -0.69
N LYS A 133 -10.10 -6.82 -0.86
CA LYS A 133 -11.36 -7.49 -1.23
C LYS A 133 -11.78 -7.16 -2.65
N GLU A 134 -11.35 -6.01 -3.15
CA GLU A 134 -11.61 -5.56 -4.53
C GLU A 134 -10.37 -4.88 -5.06
N ILE A 135 -10.00 -5.21 -6.30
CA ILE A 135 -8.92 -4.53 -7.03
C ILE A 135 -9.42 -4.24 -8.44
N TYR A 136 -9.26 -2.98 -8.85
CA TYR A 136 -9.50 -2.54 -10.22
C TYR A 136 -8.20 -1.97 -10.81
N LEU A 137 -7.92 -2.34 -12.05
CA LEU A 137 -6.84 -1.73 -12.82
C LEU A 137 -7.46 -0.70 -13.77
N ILE A 138 -6.98 0.53 -13.68
CA ILE A 138 -7.33 1.61 -14.59
C ILE A 138 -6.21 1.74 -15.62
N ASP A 139 -6.56 1.73 -16.91
CA ASP A 139 -5.58 1.87 -17.97
C ASP A 139 -6.17 2.65 -19.15
N ASN A 140 -5.94 3.96 -19.15
CA ASN A 140 -6.44 4.83 -20.21
C ASN A 140 -5.72 4.62 -21.54
N THR A 141 -4.59 3.91 -21.56
CA THR A 141 -3.91 3.57 -22.83
C THR A 141 -4.73 2.59 -23.66
N LEU A 142 -5.66 1.85 -23.04
CA LEU A 142 -6.55 0.90 -23.70
C LEU A 142 -7.91 1.51 -24.05
N GLY A 143 -8.16 2.76 -23.66
CA GLY A 143 -9.41 3.47 -23.88
C GLY A 143 -9.70 4.40 -22.71
N PHE A 144 -10.41 5.50 -22.95
CA PHE A 144 -10.73 6.47 -21.90
C PHE A 144 -11.52 5.82 -20.77
N ALA A 145 -11.00 5.94 -19.56
CA ALA A 145 -11.56 5.34 -18.34
C ALA A 145 -11.68 3.81 -18.39
N HIS A 146 -10.86 3.15 -19.23
CA HIS A 146 -10.84 1.69 -19.28
C HIS A 146 -10.48 1.13 -17.92
N ARG A 147 -11.33 0.22 -17.39
CA ARG A 147 -11.21 -0.31 -16.04
C ARG A 147 -11.52 -1.80 -16.03
N GLU A 148 -10.65 -2.57 -15.43
CA GLU A 148 -10.80 -4.02 -15.35
C GLU A 148 -10.83 -4.45 -13.87
N HIS A 149 -11.79 -5.28 -13.53
CA HIS A 149 -11.94 -5.84 -12.19
C HIS A 149 -11.16 -7.16 -12.09
N LEU A 150 -10.25 -7.24 -11.12
CA LEU A 150 -9.53 -8.48 -10.84
C LEU A 150 -10.34 -9.32 -9.85
N PRO A 151 -10.85 -10.49 -10.26
CA PRO A 151 -11.53 -11.39 -9.32
C PRO A 151 -10.56 -11.88 -8.24
N LEU A 152 -11.00 -11.84 -7.00
CA LEU A 152 -10.25 -12.33 -5.82
C LEU A 152 -10.96 -13.55 -5.26
N GLU A 153 -10.18 -14.58 -4.91
CA GLU A 153 -10.68 -15.80 -4.29
C GLU A 153 -10.84 -15.64 -2.78
#